data_153329d9790f2c42dce4302efae06aac
#
_entry.id   153329d9790f2c42dce4302efae06aac
#
_cell.length_a   1.000
_cell.length_b   1.000
_cell.length_c   1.000
_cell.angle_alpha   90.00
_cell.angle_beta   90.00
_cell.angle_gamma   90.00
#
_symmetry.space_group_name_H-M   'P 1'
#
loop_
_entity.id
_entity.type
_entity.pdbx_description
1 polymer ?
#
loop_
_entity_poly.entity_id
_entity_poly.type
_entity_poly.pdbx_seq_one_letter_code
_entity_poly.pdbx_strand_id
1 'polypeptide(L)'
;MADYYETLGSLLRDRLGTDDDPFEQAVEGRQGKYRSAGNKIERRVPKKRTYKEPEQKVEPIHVPVPDVLREDFAVLQVLPGVPLDYCKKAWKHLLKKYHPDVIAEESAQQQAASIVRRINRSYKRIEIWFTTGKVQDYDSL
;
A
#
# COMPACT_ATOMS: atom_id res chain seq x y z
N MET A 1 -34.63 18.74 -31.12
CA MET A 1 -34.24 17.69 -30.16
C MET A 1 -34.51 18.22 -28.76
N ALA A 2 -35.56 17.75 -28.11
CA ALA A 2 -35.80 18.10 -26.73
C ALA A 2 -34.62 17.54 -25.92
N ASP A 3 -33.93 18.40 -25.20
CA ASP A 3 -32.73 18.07 -24.51
C ASP A 3 -33.00 16.98 -23.48
N TYR A 4 -32.19 15.94 -23.54
CA TYR A 4 -32.20 14.82 -22.59
C TYR A 4 -32.28 15.29 -21.14
N TYR A 5 -31.66 16.45 -20.85
CA TYR A 5 -31.66 17.08 -19.53
C TYR A 5 -33.00 17.70 -19.13
N GLU A 6 -33.81 18.20 -20.07
CA GLU A 6 -35.17 18.69 -19.78
C GLU A 6 -36.13 17.54 -19.45
N THR A 7 -36.02 16.42 -20.17
CA THR A 7 -36.82 15.22 -19.90
C THR A 7 -36.45 14.59 -18.56
N LEU A 8 -35.14 14.56 -18.22
CA LEU A 8 -34.68 14.06 -16.92
C LEU A 8 -35.11 14.96 -15.77
N GLY A 9 -35.06 16.28 -15.96
CA GLY A 9 -35.50 17.27 -14.99
C GLY A 9 -37.01 17.20 -14.72
N SER A 10 -37.81 16.91 -15.74
CA SER A 10 -39.26 16.72 -15.62
C SER A 10 -39.58 15.43 -14.86
N LEU A 11 -38.90 14.33 -15.18
CA LEU A 11 -39.09 13.04 -14.50
C LEU A 11 -38.64 13.07 -13.02
N LEU A 12 -37.61 13.85 -12.71
CA LEU A 12 -37.17 14.04 -11.33
C LEU A 12 -38.15 14.90 -10.52
N ARG A 13 -38.75 15.94 -11.14
CA ARG A 13 -39.77 16.76 -10.47
C ARG A 13 -41.07 16.00 -10.21
N ASP A 14 -41.43 15.08 -11.10
CA ASP A 14 -42.67 14.28 -10.99
C ASP A 14 -42.55 13.14 -9.96
N ARG A 15 -41.31 12.68 -9.68
CA ARG A 15 -41.05 11.64 -8.67
C ARG A 15 -40.66 12.16 -7.30
N LEU A 16 -40.03 13.31 -7.24
CA LEU A 16 -39.77 14.02 -5.99
C LEU A 16 -40.90 15.02 -5.81
N GLY A 17 -42.03 14.55 -5.27
CA GLY A 17 -43.12 15.42 -4.86
C GLY A 17 -42.59 16.64 -4.15
N THR A 18 -43.05 17.82 -4.57
CA THR A 18 -42.49 19.15 -4.30
C THR A 18 -42.53 19.61 -2.85
N ASP A 19 -42.96 18.76 -1.89
CA ASP A 19 -43.20 19.22 -0.52
C ASP A 19 -42.65 18.33 0.61
N ASP A 20 -41.86 17.31 0.30
CA ASP A 20 -41.24 16.50 1.33
C ASP A 20 -39.73 16.46 1.14
N ASP A 21 -39.06 17.53 1.53
CA ASP A 21 -37.62 17.48 1.75
C ASP A 21 -37.39 16.80 3.11
N PRO A 22 -36.94 15.55 3.15
CA PRO A 22 -36.70 14.83 4.38
C PRO A 22 -35.62 15.48 5.25
N PHE A 23 -34.91 16.46 4.70
CA PHE A 23 -33.90 17.24 5.42
C PHE A 23 -34.49 18.47 6.13
N GLU A 24 -35.59 19.08 5.64
CA GLU A 24 -36.19 20.24 6.28
C GLU A 24 -36.81 19.89 7.64
N GLN A 25 -37.48 18.75 7.73
CA GLN A 25 -38.02 18.24 9.00
C GLN A 25 -36.95 17.87 10.02
N ALA A 26 -35.74 17.47 9.57
CA ALA A 26 -34.64 17.17 10.45
C ALA A 26 -33.99 18.42 11.06
N VAL A 27 -34.16 19.58 10.47
CA VAL A 27 -33.55 20.83 10.91
C VAL A 27 -34.43 21.54 11.96
N GLU A 28 -35.75 21.49 11.79
CA GLU A 28 -36.69 22.14 12.74
C GLU A 28 -36.72 21.48 14.12
N GLY A 29 -36.44 20.19 14.23
CA GLY A 29 -36.38 19.48 15.51
C GLY A 29 -35.12 19.73 16.34
N ARG A 30 -34.12 20.44 15.83
CA ARG A 30 -32.81 20.63 16.49
C ARG A 30 -32.52 22.03 17.01
N GLN A 31 -33.47 22.96 16.96
CA GLN A 31 -33.31 24.32 17.50
C GLN A 31 -33.50 24.40 19.03
N GLY A 32 -33.15 23.44 19.76
CA GLY A 32 -33.26 23.54 21.20
C GLY A 32 -32.36 22.60 21.96
N LYS A 33 -31.08 22.92 22.04
CA LYS A 33 -30.19 22.59 23.17
C LYS A 33 -28.70 22.62 22.83
N TYR A 34 -28.26 23.57 22.06
CA TYR A 34 -26.83 23.92 22.15
C TYR A 34 -26.66 24.89 23.34
N ARG A 35 -26.77 24.37 24.56
CA ARG A 35 -26.15 25.01 25.68
C ARG A 35 -24.66 25.03 25.41
N SER A 36 -24.15 26.21 25.23
CA SER A 36 -22.73 26.55 25.24
C SER A 36 -22.13 26.11 26.58
N ALA A 37 -21.89 24.82 26.74
CA ALA A 37 -20.93 24.32 27.69
C ALA A 37 -19.59 24.45 27.00
N GLY A 38 -18.79 25.42 27.41
CA GLY A 38 -17.43 25.62 27.00
C GLY A 38 -16.53 24.42 27.35
N ASN A 39 -16.82 23.28 26.80
CA ASN A 39 -15.91 22.16 26.81
C ASN A 39 -14.94 22.36 25.64
N LYS A 40 -13.80 22.90 26.02
CA LYS A 40 -12.57 22.86 25.22
C LYS A 40 -12.39 21.39 24.81
N ILE A 41 -12.95 21.06 23.65
CA ILE A 41 -12.67 19.75 23.04
C ILE A 41 -11.21 19.83 22.64
N GLU A 42 -10.34 19.41 23.55
CA GLU A 42 -8.99 19.04 23.17
C GLU A 42 -9.14 18.00 22.07
N ARG A 43 -8.94 18.44 20.84
CA ARG A 43 -8.79 17.53 19.71
C ARG A 43 -7.63 16.61 20.08
N ARG A 44 -7.95 15.44 20.63
CA ARG A 44 -6.99 14.37 20.79
C ARG A 44 -6.51 14.07 19.38
N VAL A 45 -5.40 14.70 19.02
CA VAL A 45 -4.64 14.33 17.84
C VAL A 45 -4.44 12.84 17.96
N PRO A 46 -4.93 12.04 17.00
CA PRO A 46 -4.72 10.60 17.06
C PRO A 46 -3.20 10.43 17.10
N LYS A 47 -2.66 9.99 18.26
CA LYS A 47 -1.26 9.60 18.35
C LYS A 47 -1.03 8.68 17.18
N LYS A 48 -0.22 9.11 16.20
CA LYS A 48 0.26 8.23 15.14
C LYS A 48 0.69 6.97 15.86
N ARG A 49 -0.05 5.88 15.68
CA ARG A 49 0.40 4.57 16.10
C ARG A 49 1.67 4.35 15.31
N THR A 50 2.78 4.67 15.94
CA THR A 50 4.07 4.17 15.49
C THR A 50 3.92 2.66 15.60
N TYR A 51 3.62 2.02 14.47
CA TYR A 51 3.81 0.59 14.38
C TYR A 51 5.30 0.38 14.63
N LYS A 52 5.64 0.12 15.89
CA LYS A 52 6.88 -0.57 16.17
C LYS A 52 6.69 -1.91 15.49
N GLU A 53 7.29 -2.02 14.33
CA GLU A 53 7.50 -3.30 13.69
C GLU A 53 8.09 -4.19 14.79
N PRO A 54 7.42 -5.31 15.16
CA PRO A 54 8.01 -6.19 16.14
C PRO A 54 9.36 -6.59 15.56
N GLU A 55 10.43 -6.18 16.20
CA GLU A 55 11.77 -6.73 15.96
C GLU A 55 11.69 -8.21 16.34
N GLN A 56 11.07 -8.99 15.47
CA GLN A 56 11.15 -10.43 15.57
C GLN A 56 12.62 -10.74 15.31
N LYS A 57 13.37 -10.98 16.40
CA LYS A 57 14.66 -11.65 16.32
C LYS A 57 14.41 -12.99 15.66
N VAL A 58 14.48 -12.98 14.33
CA VAL A 58 14.47 -14.21 13.55
C VAL A 58 15.81 -14.82 13.81
N GLU A 59 15.82 -15.85 14.64
CA GLU A 59 16.98 -16.70 14.72
C GLU A 59 17.23 -17.23 13.31
N PRO A 60 18.41 -16.99 12.74
CA PRO A 60 18.71 -17.47 11.41
C PRO A 60 18.59 -19.00 11.45
N ILE A 61 17.57 -19.53 10.79
CA ILE A 61 17.53 -20.96 10.52
C ILE A 61 18.77 -21.19 9.67
N HIS A 62 19.78 -21.88 10.20
CA HIS A 62 21.02 -22.20 9.51
C HIS A 62 20.74 -23.20 8.38
N VAL A 63 20.04 -22.74 7.35
CA VAL A 63 19.96 -23.43 6.07
C VAL A 63 21.29 -23.13 5.37
N PRO A 64 22.07 -24.13 4.95
CA PRO A 64 23.30 -23.90 4.21
C PRO A 64 22.94 -23.24 2.88
N VAL A 65 23.18 -21.92 2.80
CA VAL A 65 22.89 -21.13 1.60
C VAL A 65 24.08 -21.27 0.65
N PRO A 66 23.86 -21.62 -0.63
CA PRO A 66 24.87 -21.60 -1.65
C PRO A 66 25.53 -20.23 -1.78
N ASP A 67 26.85 -20.17 -1.95
CA ASP A 67 27.59 -18.91 -2.04
C ASP A 67 27.07 -18.01 -3.16
N VAL A 68 26.59 -18.59 -4.24
CA VAL A 68 25.98 -17.90 -5.40
C VAL A 68 24.76 -17.08 -5.02
N LEU A 69 24.00 -17.50 -4.01
CA LEU A 69 22.79 -16.78 -3.55
C LEU A 69 23.08 -15.70 -2.50
N ARG A 70 24.28 -15.66 -1.93
CA ARG A 70 24.65 -14.65 -0.92
C ARG A 70 24.49 -13.23 -1.47
N GLU A 71 24.85 -13.02 -2.73
CA GLU A 71 24.68 -11.72 -3.40
C GLU A 71 23.20 -11.37 -3.54
N ASP A 72 22.33 -12.33 -3.84
CA ASP A 72 20.90 -12.11 -3.98
C ASP A 72 20.26 -11.72 -2.63
N PHE A 73 20.68 -12.37 -1.54
CA PHE A 73 20.27 -11.96 -0.20
C PHE A 73 20.78 -10.56 0.16
N ALA A 74 22.00 -10.20 -0.23
CA ALA A 74 22.55 -8.87 -0.04
C ALA A 74 21.77 -7.80 -0.83
N VAL A 75 21.35 -8.10 -2.08
CA VAL A 75 20.49 -7.22 -2.89
C VAL A 75 19.14 -6.96 -2.21
N LEU A 76 18.56 -7.96 -1.55
CA LEU A 76 17.33 -7.83 -0.77
C LEU A 76 17.55 -7.20 0.61
N GLN A 77 18.81 -6.92 0.99
CA GLN A 77 19.18 -6.37 2.30
C GLN A 77 18.74 -7.27 3.48
N VAL A 78 18.78 -8.57 3.29
CA VAL A 78 18.45 -9.58 4.32
C VAL A 78 19.63 -10.50 4.57
N LEU A 79 19.65 -11.10 5.76
CA LEU A 79 20.70 -12.07 6.12
C LEU A 79 20.51 -13.37 5.31
N PRO A 80 21.59 -14.03 4.88
CA PRO A 80 21.51 -15.33 4.24
C PRO A 80 20.89 -16.37 5.18
N GLY A 81 19.95 -17.18 4.65
CA GLY A 81 19.28 -18.23 5.42
C GLY A 81 18.01 -17.79 6.15
N VAL A 82 17.56 -16.56 6.02
CA VAL A 82 16.26 -16.13 6.54
C VAL A 82 15.12 -16.82 5.79
N PRO A 83 13.96 -17.08 6.44
CA PRO A 83 12.79 -17.67 5.80
C PRO A 83 12.30 -16.87 4.59
N LEU A 84 11.71 -17.55 3.62
CA LEU A 84 11.20 -16.93 2.39
C LEU A 84 10.21 -15.77 2.64
N ASP A 85 9.42 -15.85 3.71
CA ASP A 85 8.46 -14.79 4.08
C ASP A 85 9.16 -13.45 4.39
N TYR A 86 10.36 -13.51 4.99
CA TYR A 86 11.17 -12.30 5.23
C TYR A 86 11.73 -11.73 3.93
N CYS A 87 12.23 -12.60 3.06
CA CYS A 87 12.69 -12.20 1.73
C CYS A 87 11.55 -11.53 0.95
N LYS A 88 10.33 -12.06 1.05
CA LYS A 88 9.12 -11.51 0.41
C LYS A 88 8.73 -10.14 0.99
N LYS A 89 8.83 -9.95 2.29
CA LYS A 89 8.58 -8.66 2.94
C LYS A 89 9.62 -7.62 2.52
N ALA A 90 10.90 -7.97 2.53
CA ALA A 90 11.99 -7.11 2.10
C ALA A 90 11.86 -6.73 0.62
N TRP A 91 11.57 -7.70 -0.26
CA TRP A 91 11.30 -7.48 -1.66
C TRP A 91 10.18 -6.47 -1.88
N LYS A 92 9.01 -6.63 -1.22
CA LYS A 92 7.89 -5.68 -1.31
C LYS A 92 8.26 -4.28 -0.82
N HIS A 93 9.05 -4.19 0.25
CA HIS A 93 9.51 -2.91 0.78
C HIS A 93 10.43 -2.19 -0.20
N LEU A 94 11.39 -2.90 -0.79
CA LEU A 94 12.31 -2.35 -1.79
C LEU A 94 11.57 -1.92 -3.06
N LEU A 95 10.59 -2.69 -3.54
CA LEU A 95 9.76 -2.30 -4.67
C LEU A 95 9.02 -0.99 -4.43
N LYS A 96 8.46 -0.78 -3.23
CA LYS A 96 7.80 0.48 -2.87
C LYS A 96 8.78 1.64 -2.82
N LYS A 97 9.99 1.40 -2.32
CA LYS A 97 11.04 2.42 -2.20
C LYS A 97 11.58 2.88 -3.54
N TYR A 98 11.77 1.94 -4.48
CA TYR A 98 12.34 2.19 -5.81
C TYR A 98 11.30 2.20 -6.92
N HIS A 99 10.02 2.37 -6.59
CA HIS A 99 8.98 2.44 -7.61
C HIS A 99 9.19 3.69 -8.49
N PRO A 100 9.17 3.56 -9.82
CA PRO A 100 9.42 4.70 -10.71
C PRO A 100 8.39 5.83 -10.55
N ASP A 101 7.18 5.52 -10.12
CA ASP A 101 6.10 6.48 -9.87
C ASP A 101 6.39 7.42 -8.67
N VAL A 102 7.24 6.97 -7.74
CA VAL A 102 7.63 7.78 -6.56
C VAL A 102 8.78 8.74 -6.89
N ILE A 103 9.48 8.50 -7.99
CA ILE A 103 10.67 9.25 -8.39
C ILE A 103 10.28 10.26 -9.45
N ALA A 104 10.38 11.56 -9.12
CA ALA A 104 9.95 12.63 -10.00
C ALA A 104 10.94 12.90 -11.16
N GLU A 105 12.21 12.52 -11.01
CA GLU A 105 13.28 12.80 -11.97
C GLU A 105 13.44 11.66 -12.98
N GLU A 106 13.37 11.99 -14.27
CA GLU A 106 13.38 11.02 -15.37
C GLU A 106 14.69 10.21 -15.45
N SER A 107 15.83 10.84 -15.21
CA SER A 107 17.12 10.16 -15.14
C SER A 107 17.19 9.15 -14.00
N ALA A 108 16.62 9.49 -12.84
CA ALA A 108 16.54 8.64 -11.69
C ALA A 108 15.53 7.48 -11.88
N GLN A 109 14.49 7.68 -12.68
CA GLN A 109 13.52 6.62 -13.03
C GLN A 109 14.17 5.47 -13.80
N GLN A 110 15.07 5.74 -14.74
CA GLN A 110 15.79 4.71 -15.49
C GLN A 110 16.70 3.90 -14.57
N GLN A 111 17.40 4.56 -13.65
CA GLN A 111 18.22 3.90 -12.64
C GLN A 111 17.36 3.04 -11.69
N ALA A 112 16.22 3.59 -11.23
CA ALA A 112 15.27 2.86 -10.40
C ALA A 112 14.73 1.61 -11.10
N ALA A 113 14.39 1.70 -12.37
CA ALA A 113 13.94 0.56 -13.17
C ALA A 113 15.00 -0.55 -13.23
N SER A 114 16.28 -0.21 -13.38
CA SER A 114 17.36 -1.21 -13.36
C SER A 114 17.52 -1.87 -12.00
N ILE A 115 17.41 -1.09 -10.93
CA ILE A 115 17.44 -1.58 -9.55
C ILE A 115 16.26 -2.53 -9.29
N VAL A 116 15.06 -2.15 -9.70
CA VAL A 116 13.84 -2.98 -9.56
C VAL A 116 13.99 -4.31 -10.30
N ARG A 117 14.54 -4.30 -11.52
CA ARG A 117 14.82 -5.55 -12.26
C ARG A 117 15.79 -6.45 -11.50
N ARG A 118 16.85 -5.89 -10.93
CA ARG A 118 17.82 -6.63 -10.12
C ARG A 118 17.17 -7.23 -8.87
N ILE A 119 16.37 -6.44 -8.14
CA ILE A 119 15.63 -6.89 -6.96
C ILE A 119 14.68 -8.05 -7.31
N ASN A 120 13.93 -7.93 -8.41
CA ASN A 120 13.01 -8.98 -8.86
C ASN A 120 13.76 -10.26 -9.25
N ARG A 121 14.88 -10.16 -9.95
CA ARG A 121 15.72 -11.30 -10.33
C ARG A 121 16.24 -12.02 -9.09
N SER A 122 16.80 -11.29 -8.14
CA SER A 122 17.34 -11.84 -6.88
C SER A 122 16.26 -12.54 -6.07
N TYR A 123 15.09 -11.93 -5.91
CA TYR A 123 13.97 -12.55 -5.20
C TYR A 123 13.54 -13.86 -5.89
N LYS A 124 13.43 -13.84 -7.22
CA LYS A 124 13.01 -15.02 -7.99
C LYS A 124 13.98 -16.19 -7.86
N ARG A 125 15.30 -15.93 -7.88
CA ARG A 125 16.32 -16.95 -7.65
C ARG A 125 16.22 -17.57 -6.26
N ILE A 126 16.04 -16.75 -5.25
CA ILE A 126 15.83 -17.20 -3.87
C ILE A 126 14.54 -18.03 -3.75
N GLU A 127 13.41 -17.57 -4.33
CA GLU A 127 12.14 -18.28 -4.33
C GLU A 127 12.26 -19.67 -4.95
N ILE A 128 12.94 -19.78 -6.11
CA ILE A 128 13.15 -21.07 -6.79
C ILE A 128 14.05 -21.98 -5.95
N TRP A 129 15.08 -21.44 -5.34
CA TRP A 129 15.95 -22.24 -4.48
C TRP A 129 15.18 -22.79 -3.27
N PHE A 130 14.33 -22.00 -2.63
CA PHE A 130 13.50 -22.49 -1.53
C PHE A 130 12.48 -23.55 -1.96
N THR A 131 11.99 -23.50 -3.18
CA THR A 131 10.96 -24.43 -3.69
C THR A 131 11.57 -25.69 -4.29
N THR A 132 12.69 -25.59 -4.99
CA THR A 132 13.28 -26.69 -5.76
C THR A 132 14.59 -27.23 -5.18
N GLY A 133 15.21 -26.51 -4.27
CA GLY A 133 16.56 -26.80 -3.75
C GLY A 133 17.68 -26.57 -4.78
N LYS A 134 17.38 -26.09 -5.98
CA LYS A 134 18.33 -25.86 -7.07
C LYS A 134 18.51 -24.37 -7.33
N VAL A 135 19.75 -23.95 -7.55
CA VAL A 135 20.06 -22.60 -8.02
C VAL A 135 19.92 -22.60 -9.54
N GLN A 136 18.99 -21.82 -10.08
CA GLN A 136 18.88 -21.59 -11.52
C GLN A 136 19.53 -20.26 -11.86
N ASP A 137 20.48 -20.30 -12.81
CA ASP A 137 21.07 -19.11 -13.38
C ASP A 137 20.13 -18.58 -14.48
N TYR A 138 19.51 -17.43 -14.23
CA TYR A 138 18.60 -16.75 -15.16
C TYR A 138 19.31 -15.94 -16.25
N ASP A 139 20.62 -16.14 -16.43
CA ASP A 139 21.38 -15.40 -17.45
C ASP A 139 21.20 -15.97 -18.88
N SER A 140 20.29 -16.92 -19.08
CA SER A 140 20.07 -17.60 -20.36
C SER A 140 18.73 -17.33 -21.04
N LEU A 141 18.05 -16.20 -20.72
CA LEU A 141 16.84 -15.76 -21.43
C LEU A 141 16.97 -14.32 -21.90
#